data_09323305d62f5e17168324c91a884fa8
#
_entry.id   09323305d62f5e17168324c91a884fa8
#
_cell.length_a   1.000
_cell.length_b   1.000
_cell.length_c   1.000
_cell.angle_alpha   90.00
_cell.angle_beta   90.00
_cell.angle_gamma   90.00
#
_symmetry.space_group_name_H-M   'P 1'
#
loop_
_entity.id
_entity.type
_entity.pdbx_description
1 polymer ?
#
loop_
_entity_poly.entity_id
_entity_poly.type
_entity_poly.pdbx_seq_one_letter_code
_entity_poly.pdbx_strand_id
1 'polypeptide(L)'
;SSFGNPDYPAVIAKLKKLGYETDFRTAFPGEKDPIQPANWGNAIGAFERTLVSASPFDAYLKGDTAALSASAKNGLQIFMDYGCANCHDGPLVGGMRYAKFGLFGDVTALTHSANLDEGRFNTTKDPADHSVFKVPPLRNVAMTPPYFHNGSVDDLSEAIRIMGQVQLNRELNPAEISALK
;
A
#
# COMPACT_ATOMS: atom_id res chain seq x y z
N SER A 1 -19.96 -1.41 -1.27
CA SER A 1 -20.39 -0.37 -2.21
C SER A 1 -19.31 0.67 -2.35
N SER A 2 -18.90 0.99 -3.59
CA SER A 2 -17.86 1.96 -3.85
C SER A 2 -18.38 3.39 -3.70
N PHE A 3 -17.76 4.18 -2.80
CA PHE A 3 -18.10 5.59 -2.57
C PHE A 3 -19.58 5.84 -2.27
N GLY A 4 -20.22 4.96 -1.49
CA GLY A 4 -21.63 5.07 -1.13
C GLY A 4 -22.61 4.76 -2.26
N ASN A 5 -22.14 4.16 -3.36
CA ASN A 5 -23.02 3.72 -4.46
C ASN A 5 -23.25 2.20 -4.39
N PRO A 6 -24.45 1.71 -4.70
CA PRO A 6 -24.79 0.28 -4.59
C PRO A 6 -24.01 -0.59 -5.58
N ASP A 7 -23.73 -0.09 -6.78
CA ASP A 7 -23.08 -0.82 -7.86
C ASP A 7 -22.40 0.11 -8.87
N TYR A 8 -21.69 -0.46 -9.84
CA TYR A 8 -21.06 0.31 -10.92
C TYR A 8 -22.05 1.07 -11.83
N PRO A 9 -23.21 0.51 -12.24
CA PRO A 9 -24.19 1.26 -13.01
C PRO A 9 -24.63 2.56 -12.35
N ALA A 10 -24.81 2.57 -11.03
CA ALA A 10 -25.17 3.77 -10.27
C ALA A 10 -24.06 4.83 -10.31
N VAL A 11 -22.78 4.40 -10.20
CA VAL A 11 -21.62 5.30 -10.34
C VAL A 11 -21.60 5.92 -11.73
N ILE A 12 -21.73 5.11 -12.77
CA ILE A 12 -21.69 5.58 -14.16
C ILE A 12 -22.82 6.57 -14.45
N ALA A 13 -24.04 6.26 -14.01
CA ALA A 13 -25.18 7.16 -14.15
C ALA A 13 -24.93 8.51 -13.44
N LYS A 14 -24.32 8.47 -12.25
CA LYS A 14 -23.98 9.66 -11.50
C LYS A 14 -22.89 10.50 -12.20
N LEU A 15 -21.86 9.89 -12.76
CA LEU A 15 -20.84 10.59 -13.52
C LEU A 15 -21.42 11.26 -14.77
N LYS A 16 -22.29 10.59 -15.52
CA LYS A 16 -23.00 11.17 -16.67
C LYS A 16 -23.86 12.37 -16.23
N LYS A 17 -24.62 12.23 -15.14
CA LYS A 17 -25.45 13.31 -14.59
C LYS A 17 -24.64 14.53 -14.12
N LEU A 18 -23.42 14.31 -13.63
CA LEU A 18 -22.51 15.36 -13.19
C LEU A 18 -21.73 16.04 -14.34
N GLY A 19 -21.93 15.61 -15.60
CA GLY A 19 -21.36 16.27 -16.77
C GLY A 19 -19.92 15.85 -17.13
N TYR A 20 -19.42 14.74 -16.59
CA TYR A 20 -18.05 14.25 -16.88
C TYR A 20 -17.86 13.68 -18.31
N GLU A 21 -18.86 13.75 -19.17
CA GLU A 21 -18.80 13.17 -20.51
C GLU A 21 -17.65 13.73 -21.35
N THR A 22 -17.48 15.05 -21.36
CA THR A 22 -16.42 15.73 -22.12
C THR A 22 -15.04 15.33 -21.63
N ASP A 23 -14.83 15.29 -20.31
CA ASP A 23 -13.55 14.92 -19.71
C ASP A 23 -13.17 13.47 -20.06
N PHE A 24 -14.14 12.55 -19.95
CA PHE A 24 -13.90 11.15 -20.32
C PHE A 24 -13.65 10.96 -21.81
N ARG A 25 -14.34 11.69 -22.70
CA ARG A 25 -14.04 11.64 -24.14
C ARG A 25 -12.64 12.16 -24.46
N THR A 26 -12.19 13.16 -23.74
CA THR A 26 -10.84 13.70 -23.90
C THR A 26 -9.78 12.72 -23.40
N ALA A 27 -10.01 12.10 -22.25
CA ALA A 27 -9.06 11.18 -21.62
C ALA A 27 -8.99 9.80 -22.32
N PHE A 28 -10.09 9.37 -22.94
CA PHE A 28 -10.22 8.06 -23.60
C PHE A 28 -10.70 8.22 -25.07
N PRO A 29 -9.87 8.80 -25.94
CA PRO A 29 -10.26 9.05 -27.32
C PRO A 29 -10.46 7.74 -28.09
N GLY A 30 -11.49 7.70 -28.92
CA GLY A 30 -11.81 6.53 -29.74
C GLY A 30 -12.79 5.54 -29.08
N GLU A 31 -13.11 5.69 -27.81
CA GLU A 31 -14.13 4.86 -27.18
C GLU A 31 -15.56 5.40 -27.43
N LYS A 32 -16.47 4.51 -27.82
CA LYS A 32 -17.86 4.86 -28.12
C LYS A 32 -18.60 5.34 -26.85
N ASP A 33 -18.40 4.67 -25.74
CA ASP A 33 -18.91 5.04 -24.41
C ASP A 33 -17.73 5.08 -23.42
N PRO A 34 -17.07 6.24 -23.25
CA PRO A 34 -15.88 6.33 -22.42
C PRO A 34 -16.19 6.31 -20.93
N ILE A 35 -17.44 6.60 -20.49
CA ILE A 35 -17.82 6.52 -19.08
C ILE A 35 -18.22 5.10 -18.75
N GLN A 36 -17.24 4.26 -18.43
CA GLN A 36 -17.42 2.87 -18.06
C GLN A 36 -16.55 2.51 -16.81
N PRO A 37 -16.85 1.41 -16.11
CA PRO A 37 -16.16 1.08 -14.86
C PRO A 37 -14.64 1.00 -14.99
N ALA A 38 -14.11 0.43 -16.07
CA ALA A 38 -12.68 0.32 -16.31
C ALA A 38 -12.01 1.70 -16.43
N ASN A 39 -12.60 2.59 -17.23
CA ASN A 39 -12.06 3.94 -17.42
C ASN A 39 -12.21 4.81 -16.17
N TRP A 40 -13.29 4.64 -15.42
CA TRP A 40 -13.43 5.27 -14.12
C TRP A 40 -12.32 4.83 -13.15
N GLY A 41 -12.04 3.53 -13.06
CA GLY A 41 -10.92 3.02 -12.26
C GLY A 41 -9.56 3.53 -12.75
N ASN A 42 -9.34 3.57 -14.08
CA ASN A 42 -8.12 4.10 -14.67
C ASN A 42 -7.92 5.60 -14.38
N ALA A 43 -8.98 6.40 -14.44
CA ALA A 43 -8.92 7.83 -14.13
C ALA A 43 -8.57 8.07 -12.65
N ILE A 44 -9.18 7.33 -11.72
CA ILE A 44 -8.85 7.40 -10.29
C ILE A 44 -7.39 6.98 -10.07
N GLY A 45 -6.97 5.83 -10.61
CA GLY A 45 -5.60 5.37 -10.48
C GLY A 45 -4.57 6.31 -11.12
N ALA A 46 -4.93 7.05 -12.18
CA ALA A 46 -4.08 8.10 -12.75
C ALA A 46 -3.94 9.27 -11.78
N PHE A 47 -5.03 9.72 -11.18
CA PHE A 47 -5.03 10.77 -10.18
C PHE A 47 -4.21 10.37 -8.93
N GLU A 48 -4.44 9.18 -8.39
CA GLU A 48 -3.70 8.68 -7.22
C GLU A 48 -2.18 8.70 -7.43
N ARG A 49 -1.71 8.40 -8.63
CA ARG A 49 -0.28 8.49 -8.99
C ARG A 49 0.29 9.91 -8.95
N THR A 50 -0.55 10.94 -8.97
CA THR A 50 -0.11 12.33 -8.81
C THR A 50 -0.01 12.78 -7.35
N LEU A 51 -0.57 12.00 -6.42
CA LEU A 51 -0.58 12.30 -4.98
C LEU A 51 0.77 11.97 -4.33
N VAL A 52 1.83 12.57 -4.85
CA VAL A 52 3.19 12.38 -4.33
C VAL A 52 3.62 13.66 -3.63
N SER A 53 3.88 13.55 -2.32
CA SER A 53 4.46 14.64 -1.54
C SER A 53 5.97 14.49 -1.48
N ALA A 54 6.70 15.57 -1.72
CA ALA A 54 8.15 15.61 -1.50
C ALA A 54 8.45 15.39 -0.01
N SER A 55 9.47 14.60 0.28
CA SER A 55 9.87 14.25 1.64
C SER A 55 11.38 14.46 1.82
N PRO A 56 11.89 14.52 3.06
CA PRO A 56 13.33 14.49 3.31
C PRO A 56 14.03 13.29 2.68
N PHE A 57 13.36 12.15 2.57
CA PHE A 57 13.88 10.97 1.88
C PHE A 57 14.12 11.24 0.38
N ASP A 58 13.24 11.98 -0.30
CA ASP A 58 13.45 12.33 -1.71
C ASP A 58 14.64 13.27 -1.90
N ALA A 59 14.85 14.21 -0.99
CA ALA A 59 16.03 15.08 -1.00
C ALA A 59 17.31 14.28 -0.79
N TYR A 60 17.30 13.34 0.15
CA TYR A 60 18.41 12.43 0.41
C TYR A 60 18.76 11.60 -0.84
N LEU A 61 17.77 11.01 -1.51
CA LEU A 61 17.98 10.24 -2.74
C LEU A 61 18.54 11.09 -3.90
N LYS A 62 18.29 12.40 -3.87
CA LYS A 62 18.87 13.37 -4.84
C LYS A 62 20.27 13.86 -4.45
N GLY A 63 20.84 13.34 -3.37
CA GLY A 63 22.22 13.65 -2.92
C GLY A 63 22.32 14.62 -1.75
N ASP A 64 21.23 15.15 -1.22
CA ASP A 64 21.27 15.96 0.00
C ASP A 64 21.43 15.05 1.22
N THR A 65 22.70 14.79 1.56
CA THR A 65 23.02 13.92 2.70
C THR A 65 22.60 14.51 4.06
N ALA A 66 22.30 15.80 4.15
CA ALA A 66 21.82 16.44 5.37
C ALA A 66 20.31 16.30 5.58
N ALA A 67 19.57 15.90 4.56
CA ALA A 67 18.10 15.80 4.60
C ALA A 67 17.57 14.76 5.58
N LEU A 68 18.35 13.73 5.90
CA LEU A 68 18.00 12.72 6.91
C LEU A 68 18.86 12.86 8.15
N SER A 69 18.23 12.71 9.33
CA SER A 69 18.93 12.59 10.60
C SER A 69 19.83 11.34 10.64
N ALA A 70 20.78 11.29 11.57
CA ALA A 70 21.60 10.11 11.78
C ALA A 70 20.75 8.87 12.13
N SER A 71 19.70 9.03 12.93
CA SER A 71 18.76 7.95 13.26
C SER A 71 18.01 7.45 12.02
N ALA A 72 17.49 8.35 11.18
CA ALA A 72 16.79 7.97 9.95
C ALA A 72 17.71 7.24 8.95
N LYS A 73 18.97 7.66 8.85
CA LYS A 73 19.98 6.93 8.04
C LYS A 73 20.27 5.54 8.58
N ASN A 74 20.36 5.40 9.90
CA ASN A 74 20.51 4.08 10.53
C ASN A 74 19.28 3.21 10.28
N GLY A 75 18.07 3.76 10.40
CA GLY A 75 16.83 3.04 10.05
C GLY A 75 16.78 2.61 8.59
N LEU A 76 17.19 3.47 7.67
CA LEU A 76 17.30 3.14 6.25
C LEU A 76 18.31 1.99 6.02
N GLN A 77 19.45 2.02 6.70
CA GLN A 77 20.44 0.95 6.62
C GLN A 77 19.87 -0.39 7.11
N ILE A 78 19.19 -0.40 8.27
CA ILE A 78 18.50 -1.58 8.80
C ILE A 78 17.45 -2.08 7.81
N PHE A 79 16.65 -1.17 7.23
CA PHE A 79 15.63 -1.49 6.24
C PHE A 79 16.19 -2.21 5.02
N MET A 80 17.37 -1.78 4.54
CA MET A 80 18.07 -2.41 3.43
C MET A 80 18.70 -3.74 3.83
N ASP A 81 19.45 -3.78 4.94
CA ASP A 81 20.23 -4.95 5.38
C ASP A 81 19.31 -6.12 5.78
N TYR A 82 18.13 -5.83 6.34
CA TYR A 82 17.19 -6.85 6.75
C TYR A 82 16.27 -7.31 5.61
N GLY A 83 16.38 -6.69 4.45
CA GLY A 83 15.65 -7.09 3.25
C GLY A 83 14.23 -6.57 3.14
N CYS A 84 13.82 -5.58 3.94
CA CYS A 84 12.51 -4.94 3.81
C CYS A 84 12.31 -4.36 2.40
N ALA A 85 13.39 -3.81 1.82
CA ALA A 85 13.42 -3.26 0.47
C ALA A 85 13.16 -4.30 -0.63
N ASN A 86 13.25 -5.61 -0.35
CA ASN A 86 12.93 -6.65 -1.34
C ASN A 86 11.45 -6.63 -1.74
N CYS A 87 10.57 -6.16 -0.86
CA CYS A 87 9.14 -6.02 -1.11
C CYS A 87 8.71 -4.55 -1.14
N HIS A 88 9.28 -3.71 -0.28
CA HIS A 88 8.99 -2.29 -0.18
C HIS A 88 10.01 -1.46 -0.96
N ASP A 89 9.91 -1.51 -2.30
CA ASP A 89 10.79 -0.84 -3.25
C ASP A 89 10.06 0.19 -4.12
N GLY A 90 10.81 0.86 -4.99
CA GLY A 90 10.29 1.81 -5.96
C GLY A 90 9.87 3.18 -5.38
N PRO A 91 9.25 4.05 -6.21
CA PRO A 91 8.99 5.45 -5.83
C PRO A 91 8.07 5.62 -4.62
N LEU A 92 7.20 4.65 -4.38
CA LEU A 92 6.25 4.66 -3.26
C LEU A 92 6.74 3.86 -2.05
N VAL A 93 7.95 3.28 -2.12
CA VAL A 93 8.47 2.36 -1.11
C VAL A 93 7.46 1.23 -0.85
N GLY A 94 7.07 0.56 -1.92
CA GLY A 94 6.01 -0.45 -1.99
C GLY A 94 4.96 -0.14 -3.06
N GLY A 95 3.82 -0.82 -3.03
CA GLY A 95 2.71 -0.59 -3.95
C GLY A 95 2.85 -1.21 -5.34
N MET A 96 4.00 -1.81 -5.67
CA MET A 96 4.34 -2.25 -7.03
C MET A 96 4.16 -3.74 -7.27
N ARG A 97 3.97 -4.53 -6.23
CA ARG A 97 3.88 -6.00 -6.33
C ARG A 97 2.89 -6.62 -5.36
N TYR A 98 2.58 -7.87 -5.60
CA TYR A 98 1.89 -8.74 -4.67
C TYR A 98 2.90 -9.66 -3.98
N ALA A 99 2.68 -9.94 -2.70
CA ALA A 99 3.51 -10.86 -1.91
C ALA A 99 2.66 -11.58 -0.87
N LYS A 100 3.12 -12.77 -0.48
CA LYS A 100 2.49 -13.50 0.61
C LYS A 100 2.78 -12.81 1.93
N PHE A 101 1.73 -12.58 2.73
CA PHE A 101 1.83 -12.05 4.08
C PHE A 101 1.85 -13.22 5.07
N GLY A 102 2.88 -13.26 5.92
CA GLY A 102 3.09 -14.37 6.85
C GLY A 102 3.91 -15.51 6.24
N LEU A 103 5.16 -15.22 5.85
CA LEU A 103 6.07 -16.27 5.35
C LEU A 103 6.56 -17.19 6.47
N PHE A 104 6.72 -16.67 7.69
CA PHE A 104 7.36 -17.35 8.80
C PHE A 104 6.51 -17.42 10.08
N GLY A 105 5.28 -16.91 10.05
CA GLY A 105 4.44 -16.90 11.25
C GLY A 105 2.96 -16.74 10.97
N ASP A 106 2.16 -17.03 12.00
CA ASP A 106 0.71 -16.85 11.97
C ASP A 106 0.35 -15.38 12.22
N VAL A 107 0.06 -14.68 11.12
CA VAL A 107 -0.36 -13.28 11.16
C VAL A 107 -1.64 -13.11 11.94
N THR A 108 -2.59 -14.03 11.82
CA THR A 108 -3.89 -13.95 12.47
C THR A 108 -3.74 -13.97 14.01
N ALA A 109 -2.86 -14.85 14.50
CA ALA A 109 -2.56 -14.90 15.92
C ALA A 109 -1.89 -13.62 16.45
N LEU A 110 -0.92 -13.07 15.67
CA LEU A 110 -0.17 -11.87 16.08
C LEU A 110 -0.98 -10.58 15.95
N THR A 111 -1.90 -10.52 15.01
CA THR A 111 -2.74 -9.34 14.79
C THR A 111 -4.09 -9.42 15.54
N HIS A 112 -4.35 -10.52 16.26
CA HIS A 112 -5.61 -10.78 16.94
C HIS A 112 -6.83 -10.63 16.02
N SER A 113 -6.66 -10.93 14.72
CA SER A 113 -7.73 -10.82 13.74
C SER A 113 -8.75 -11.93 13.92
N ALA A 114 -10.00 -11.55 14.12
CA ALA A 114 -11.10 -12.51 14.22
C ALA A 114 -11.50 -13.12 12.87
N ASN A 115 -11.13 -12.48 11.76
CA ASN A 115 -11.49 -12.90 10.42
C ASN A 115 -10.23 -13.25 9.61
N LEU A 116 -10.21 -14.44 9.07
CA LEU A 116 -9.20 -14.85 8.10
C LEU A 116 -9.54 -14.20 6.74
N ASP A 117 -8.71 -13.28 6.30
CA ASP A 117 -8.72 -12.79 4.92
C ASP A 117 -7.69 -13.58 4.12
N GLU A 118 -8.16 -14.31 3.13
CA GLU A 118 -7.32 -15.14 2.28
C GLU A 118 -6.61 -14.35 1.18
N GLY A 119 -6.78 -13.02 1.16
CA GLY A 119 -6.13 -12.12 0.21
C GLY A 119 -6.61 -12.33 -1.22
N ARG A 120 -5.67 -12.33 -2.15
CA ARG A 120 -5.93 -12.46 -3.59
C ARG A 120 -6.68 -13.74 -3.96
N PHE A 121 -6.51 -14.82 -3.18
CA PHE A 121 -7.26 -16.06 -3.36
C PHE A 121 -8.78 -15.83 -3.37
N ASN A 122 -9.29 -14.87 -2.60
CA ASN A 122 -10.72 -14.55 -2.59
C ASN A 122 -11.27 -14.21 -3.99
N THR A 123 -10.41 -13.70 -4.88
CA THR A 123 -10.77 -13.33 -6.25
C THR A 123 -10.35 -14.39 -7.27
N THR A 124 -9.11 -14.87 -7.20
CA THR A 124 -8.53 -15.75 -8.23
C THR A 124 -8.93 -17.20 -8.09
N LYS A 125 -9.18 -17.66 -6.85
CA LYS A 125 -9.36 -19.07 -6.48
C LYS A 125 -8.15 -19.96 -6.78
N ASP A 126 -6.99 -19.35 -7.09
CA ASP A 126 -5.72 -20.07 -7.25
C ASP A 126 -5.12 -20.35 -5.86
N PRO A 127 -4.84 -21.61 -5.50
CA PRO A 127 -4.22 -21.95 -4.22
C PRO A 127 -2.88 -21.25 -3.94
N ALA A 128 -2.14 -20.86 -4.99
CA ALA A 128 -0.90 -20.11 -4.85
C ALA A 128 -1.11 -18.68 -4.33
N ASP A 129 -2.32 -18.16 -4.45
CA ASP A 129 -2.69 -16.81 -4.04
C ASP A 129 -3.20 -16.71 -2.58
N HIS A 130 -3.20 -17.81 -1.81
CA HIS A 130 -3.54 -17.74 -0.38
C HIS A 130 -2.60 -16.81 0.38
N SER A 131 -3.19 -15.90 1.14
CA SER A 131 -2.49 -14.86 1.93
C SER A 131 -1.61 -13.93 1.08
N VAL A 132 -1.85 -13.84 -0.22
CA VAL A 132 -1.17 -12.91 -1.11
C VAL A 132 -1.92 -11.58 -1.12
N PHE A 133 -1.21 -10.51 -0.77
CA PHE A 133 -1.73 -9.15 -0.73
C PHE A 133 -0.87 -8.21 -1.57
N LYS A 134 -1.43 -7.09 -2.00
CA LYS A 134 -0.64 -6.00 -2.55
C LYS A 134 0.28 -5.46 -1.45
N VAL A 135 1.57 -5.42 -1.71
CA VAL A 135 2.53 -4.78 -0.78
C VAL A 135 2.16 -3.30 -0.65
N PRO A 136 1.85 -2.80 0.57
CA PRO A 136 1.42 -1.43 0.72
C PRO A 136 2.58 -0.45 0.51
N PRO A 137 2.30 0.77 0.02
CA PRO A 137 3.28 1.85 0.04
C PRO A 137 3.57 2.27 1.47
N LEU A 138 4.83 2.62 1.75
CA LEU A 138 5.25 3.09 3.07
C LEU A 138 5.42 4.61 3.15
N ARG A 139 5.22 5.33 2.03
CA ARG A 139 5.25 6.80 2.09
C ARG A 139 4.17 7.30 3.03
N ASN A 140 4.57 8.19 3.94
CA ASN A 140 3.69 8.81 4.92
C ASN A 140 3.02 7.81 5.90
N VAL A 141 3.56 6.60 6.01
CA VAL A 141 2.95 5.51 6.80
C VAL A 141 2.76 5.87 8.28
N ALA A 142 3.64 6.71 8.84
CA ALA A 142 3.53 7.16 10.23
C ALA A 142 2.24 7.95 10.52
N MET A 143 1.59 8.51 9.50
CA MET A 143 0.39 9.33 9.62
C MET A 143 -0.91 8.58 9.27
N THR A 144 -0.83 7.29 8.97
CA THR A 144 -1.96 6.53 8.42
C THR A 144 -2.32 5.26 9.20
N PRO A 145 -2.41 5.32 10.57
CA PRO A 145 -3.00 4.22 11.31
C PRO A 145 -4.50 4.06 10.93
N PRO A 146 -5.09 2.89 11.13
CA PRO A 146 -4.49 1.63 11.59
C PRO A 146 -3.74 0.88 10.47
N TYR A 147 -2.87 -0.05 10.86
CA TYR A 147 -1.97 -0.79 9.98
C TYR A 147 -2.49 -2.17 9.61
N PHE A 148 -1.86 -2.76 8.60
CA PHE A 148 -2.24 -3.98 7.86
C PHE A 148 -3.55 -3.83 7.06
N HIS A 149 -3.83 -4.81 6.21
CA HIS A 149 -4.98 -4.80 5.30
C HIS A 149 -6.34 -4.77 6.04
N ASN A 150 -6.37 -5.26 7.26
CA ASN A 150 -7.56 -5.35 8.11
C ASN A 150 -7.62 -4.26 9.20
N GLY A 151 -6.63 -3.38 9.28
CA GLY A 151 -6.56 -2.32 10.27
C GLY A 151 -6.47 -2.83 11.72
N SER A 152 -5.86 -3.99 11.94
CA SER A 152 -5.84 -4.64 13.26
C SER A 152 -4.80 -4.10 14.24
N VAL A 153 -3.91 -3.22 13.79
CA VAL A 153 -2.82 -2.68 14.60
C VAL A 153 -2.78 -1.16 14.51
N ASP A 154 -2.86 -0.48 15.63
CA ASP A 154 -2.89 1.00 15.69
C ASP A 154 -1.49 1.62 15.85
N ASP A 155 -0.52 0.89 16.40
CA ASP A 155 0.83 1.38 16.65
C ASP A 155 1.82 0.93 15.57
N LEU A 156 2.55 1.89 14.99
CA LEU A 156 3.53 1.60 13.94
C LEU A 156 4.70 0.74 14.45
N SER A 157 5.12 0.93 15.70
CA SER A 157 6.21 0.11 16.27
C SER A 157 5.79 -1.35 16.37
N GLU A 158 4.53 -1.60 16.74
CA GLU A 158 3.97 -2.94 16.77
C GLU A 158 3.83 -3.54 15.37
N ALA A 159 3.40 -2.76 14.37
CA ALA A 159 3.36 -3.19 12.99
C ALA A 159 4.75 -3.58 12.46
N ILE A 160 5.79 -2.78 12.77
CA ILE A 160 7.18 -3.08 12.41
C ILE A 160 7.66 -4.37 13.10
N ARG A 161 7.36 -4.54 14.39
CA ARG A 161 7.70 -5.74 15.14
C ARG A 161 7.10 -7.00 14.51
N ILE A 162 5.79 -6.95 14.20
CA ILE A 162 5.08 -8.05 13.55
C ILE A 162 5.69 -8.36 12.18
N MET A 163 5.97 -7.34 11.36
CA MET A 163 6.62 -7.53 10.06
C MET A 163 7.98 -8.22 10.20
N GLY A 164 8.79 -7.85 11.20
CA GLY A 164 10.04 -8.53 11.50
C GLY A 164 9.84 -10.04 11.73
N GLN A 165 8.84 -10.40 12.52
CA GLN A 165 8.56 -11.79 12.85
C GLN A 165 7.98 -12.57 11.66
N VAL A 166 6.92 -12.06 11.01
CA VAL A 166 6.16 -12.84 10.02
C VAL A 166 6.79 -12.85 8.62
N GLN A 167 7.58 -11.83 8.27
CA GLN A 167 8.19 -11.73 6.94
C GLN A 167 9.68 -12.04 6.90
N LEU A 168 10.39 -11.83 8.02
CA LEU A 168 11.85 -11.95 8.07
C LEU A 168 12.33 -13.04 9.02
N ASN A 169 11.41 -13.69 9.76
CA ASN A 169 11.74 -14.60 10.87
C ASN A 169 12.77 -13.98 11.83
N ARG A 170 12.57 -12.70 12.15
CA ARG A 170 13.50 -11.91 12.94
C ARG A 170 12.79 -11.20 14.08
N GLU A 171 13.33 -11.32 15.27
CA GLU A 171 12.93 -10.54 16.42
C GLU A 171 13.71 -9.22 16.41
N LEU A 172 13.00 -8.10 16.21
CA LEU A 172 13.58 -6.77 16.21
C LEU A 172 13.63 -6.24 17.65
N ASN A 173 14.79 -5.71 18.06
CA ASN A 173 14.89 -5.08 19.36
C ASN A 173 14.31 -3.65 19.36
N PRO A 174 14.04 -3.05 20.53
CA PRO A 174 13.42 -1.72 20.61
C PRO A 174 14.20 -0.60 19.90
N ALA A 175 15.54 -0.69 19.84
CA ALA A 175 16.36 0.31 19.17
C ALA A 175 16.24 0.21 17.64
N GLU A 176 16.17 -1.00 17.09
CA GLU A 176 15.93 -1.27 15.68
C GLU A 176 14.54 -0.80 15.25
N ILE A 177 13.51 -1.11 16.05
CA ILE A 177 12.13 -0.65 15.80
C ILE A 177 12.08 0.88 15.81
N SER A 178 12.73 1.51 16.79
CA SER A 178 12.76 2.98 16.89
C SER A 178 13.50 3.63 15.71
N ALA A 179 14.52 2.99 15.17
CA ALA A 179 15.26 3.49 14.03
C ALA A 179 14.47 3.33 12.72
N LEU A 180 13.70 2.25 12.59
CA LEU A 180 12.85 1.96 11.43
C LEU A 180 11.60 2.84 11.37
N LYS A 181 11.12 3.31 12.52
CA LYS A 181 9.96 4.20 12.67
C LYS A 181 10.27 5.63 12.26
#